data_a84183897038c03010a43ae369383b21
#
_entry.id   a84183897038c03010a43ae369383b21
#
_cell.length_a   1.000
_cell.length_b   1.000
_cell.length_c   1.000
_cell.angle_alpha   90.00
_cell.angle_beta   90.00
_cell.angle_gamma   90.00
#
_symmetry.space_group_name_H-M   'P 1'
#
loop_
_entity.id
_entity.type
_entity.pdbx_description
1 polymer ?
#
loop_
_entity_poly.entity_id
_entity_poly.type
_entity_poly.pdbx_seq_one_letter_code
_entity_poly.pdbx_strand_id
1 'polypeptide(L)'
;MQMNKKLILLSLLLTVSLLQAQEIKIDPAFWWSGMEETELQLMVYGDNIATYKPEVSSQNIRIKEVVTLDSPNYQLIYLDLSGSQPEQFNIVFKGANNSHTVQYELKERNPERFEIESFDSSDVLYLIMPDRFANGEPSNDQIDMRMPYKVDRENPNARHGGDLKGISDHLDYLSDLGVTAIWLNPVLENDMEGGSYHGYATTDYYKVDPRFGTNEDYKNLIEDAHSRDMKVVMDMIFNHCGSDHPWIYDVPSADWFNNLEEYVQTSHMKEMYYDPYVSEYDKSKMIDGWFVPTMPDLNQRNRHVAKYLIQNSIWWIEYSGVDGIRQDTYPYADYDMMVDWIEAVEMEYPDYNIVGEAWLNNTIGTAFWQRNSPINPNNTKLKSVMDFKFMGLSHSAFFEETGEWGGGLYGIFDHMTYDFIYPDIYNVLRFLDNHDTDRLLKEFPTDLSGWKQAVTFLLTMPGTPQIYYGTELLMHGNKSRSDGDIRLDVPGGWPGDKVNQFTREGRDDIQNEAFDFMSNLLHWRRGNDVIAYGDMKHYYLQKGVYVYERYINDKSVLVFMNGSNKDVEINLDRYSESIMDKVEWNDFLTGKKISMGNTMKLAPKEILILE
;
A
#
# COMPACT_ATOMS: atom_id res chain seq x y z
N MET A 1 41.56 -72.47 -39.59
CA MET A 1 40.63 -72.81 -38.53
C MET A 1 40.74 -71.74 -37.48
N GLN A 2 39.77 -70.79 -37.49
CA GLN A 2 39.78 -69.60 -36.69
C GLN A 2 39.15 -69.81 -35.32
N MET A 3 39.84 -69.39 -34.29
CA MET A 3 39.34 -69.44 -32.91
C MET A 3 38.93 -67.97 -32.52
N ASN A 4 37.63 -67.77 -32.33
CA ASN A 4 37.06 -66.51 -31.86
C ASN A 4 37.34 -66.29 -30.37
N LYS A 5 38.07 -65.28 -30.03
CA LYS A 5 38.15 -64.74 -28.65
C LYS A 5 37.04 -63.78 -28.42
N LYS A 6 36.04 -64.14 -27.58
CA LYS A 6 35.06 -63.22 -27.04
C LYS A 6 35.70 -62.41 -25.92
N LEU A 7 35.87 -61.12 -26.18
CA LEU A 7 36.24 -60.15 -25.14
C LEU A 7 34.98 -59.83 -24.32
N ILE A 8 34.97 -60.18 -23.05
CA ILE A 8 33.94 -59.75 -22.13
C ILE A 8 34.35 -58.35 -21.60
N LEU A 9 33.69 -57.33 -22.10
CA LEU A 9 33.82 -55.96 -21.57
C LEU A 9 32.95 -55.86 -20.32
N LEU A 10 33.56 -55.86 -19.15
CA LEU A 10 32.92 -55.54 -17.88
C LEU A 10 32.74 -54.03 -17.81
N SER A 11 31.56 -53.52 -18.14
CA SER A 11 31.22 -52.12 -17.92
C SER A 11 30.93 -51.91 -16.44
N LEU A 12 31.89 -51.34 -15.73
CA LEU A 12 31.62 -50.72 -14.40
C LEU A 12 30.73 -49.49 -14.63
N LEU A 13 29.44 -49.65 -14.38
CA LEU A 13 28.56 -48.53 -14.15
C LEU A 13 28.95 -47.90 -12.79
N LEU A 14 29.79 -46.87 -12.83
CA LEU A 14 29.89 -45.92 -11.73
C LEU A 14 28.58 -45.14 -11.70
N THR A 15 27.63 -45.52 -10.87
CA THR A 15 26.58 -44.67 -10.42
C THR A 15 27.21 -43.58 -9.56
N VAL A 16 27.57 -42.47 -10.16
CA VAL A 16 27.81 -41.24 -9.42
C VAL A 16 26.42 -40.81 -8.95
N SER A 17 26.07 -41.18 -7.72
CA SER A 17 25.02 -40.53 -6.98
C SER A 17 25.51 -39.10 -6.82
N LEU A 18 25.04 -38.18 -7.66
CA LEU A 18 25.05 -36.79 -7.35
C LEU A 18 24.26 -36.69 -6.04
N LEU A 19 24.96 -36.61 -4.92
CA LEU A 19 24.37 -36.06 -3.70
C LEU A 19 23.96 -34.63 -4.08
N GLN A 20 22.72 -34.47 -4.50
CA GLN A 20 22.10 -33.14 -4.48
C GLN A 20 22.21 -32.68 -3.02
N ALA A 21 23.00 -31.67 -2.77
CA ALA A 21 23.01 -31.03 -1.47
C ALA A 21 21.55 -30.66 -1.17
N GLN A 22 21.06 -31.11 -0.02
CA GLN A 22 19.72 -30.71 0.44
C GLN A 22 19.68 -29.20 0.44
N GLU A 23 18.77 -28.62 -0.32
CA GLU A 23 18.54 -27.19 -0.31
C GLU A 23 17.81 -26.83 0.99
N ILE A 24 18.45 -26.09 1.86
CA ILE A 24 17.88 -25.60 3.11
C ILE A 24 17.59 -24.11 2.92
N LYS A 25 16.30 -23.76 2.98
CA LYS A 25 15.85 -22.36 2.98
C LYS A 25 15.74 -21.87 4.43
N ILE A 26 16.20 -20.65 4.69
CA ILE A 26 16.06 -19.97 5.98
C ILE A 26 15.42 -18.60 5.74
N ASP A 27 14.31 -18.32 6.40
CA ASP A 27 13.64 -17.03 6.39
C ASP A 27 13.67 -16.39 7.79
N PRO A 28 14.11 -15.14 7.90
CA PRO A 28 14.81 -14.32 6.89
C PRO A 28 16.19 -14.89 6.55
N ALA A 29 16.65 -14.66 5.31
CA ALA A 29 17.94 -15.18 4.82
C ALA A 29 19.17 -14.52 5.49
N PHE A 30 19.00 -13.37 6.10
CA PHE A 30 19.97 -12.63 6.90
C PHE A 30 19.21 -11.65 7.81
N TRP A 31 19.92 -11.09 8.80
CA TRP A 31 19.37 -10.11 9.73
C TRP A 31 20.40 -9.03 10.05
N TRP A 32 20.10 -8.16 11.01
CA TRP A 32 21.01 -7.11 11.46
C TRP A 32 21.33 -7.24 12.96
N SER A 33 22.53 -6.84 13.33
CA SER A 33 22.92 -6.63 14.72
C SER A 33 22.44 -5.27 15.21
N GLY A 34 22.22 -5.12 16.50
CA GLY A 34 21.84 -3.84 17.10
C GLY A 34 20.38 -3.45 16.88
N MET A 35 19.51 -4.41 16.57
CA MET A 35 18.06 -4.24 16.65
C MET A 35 17.62 -4.13 18.11
N GLU A 36 16.57 -3.35 18.38
CA GLU A 36 15.97 -3.23 19.72
C GLU A 36 15.35 -4.56 20.15
N GLU A 37 14.65 -5.25 19.23
CA GLU A 37 14.22 -6.62 19.46
C GLU A 37 15.40 -7.58 19.24
N THR A 38 15.85 -8.19 20.35
CA THR A 38 17.03 -9.06 20.34
C THR A 38 16.72 -10.54 20.07
N GLU A 39 15.46 -10.91 20.01
CA GLU A 39 15.06 -12.28 19.68
C GLU A 39 14.71 -12.43 18.19
N LEU A 40 15.48 -13.21 17.47
CA LEU A 40 15.25 -13.51 16.07
C LEU A 40 14.69 -14.93 15.88
N GLN A 41 13.53 -15.05 15.24
CA GLN A 41 12.99 -16.31 14.75
C GLN A 41 13.53 -16.60 13.34
N LEU A 42 14.14 -17.75 13.16
CA LEU A 42 14.47 -18.30 11.84
C LEU A 42 13.51 -19.43 11.50
N MET A 43 12.80 -19.32 10.40
CA MET A 43 12.02 -20.40 9.82
C MET A 43 12.91 -21.18 8.86
N VAL A 44 13.18 -22.43 9.18
CA VAL A 44 14.06 -23.30 8.39
C VAL A 44 13.21 -24.36 7.70
N TYR A 45 13.34 -24.45 6.39
CA TYR A 45 12.68 -25.46 5.56
C TYR A 45 13.72 -26.34 4.85
N GLY A 46 13.51 -27.65 4.86
CA GLY A 46 14.33 -28.63 4.18
C GLY A 46 13.84 -30.06 4.44
N ASP A 47 14.17 -31.02 3.60
CA ASP A 47 13.70 -32.40 3.73
C ASP A 47 14.08 -32.98 5.10
N ASN A 48 13.07 -33.34 5.92
CA ASN A 48 13.20 -33.88 7.26
C ASN A 48 14.10 -33.04 8.20
N ILE A 49 14.19 -31.72 8.01
CA ILE A 49 15.08 -30.85 8.79
C ILE A 49 14.79 -30.89 10.30
N ALA A 50 13.55 -31.16 10.70
CA ALA A 50 13.16 -31.31 12.09
C ALA A 50 13.89 -32.44 12.84
N THR A 51 14.50 -33.39 12.11
CA THR A 51 15.30 -34.46 12.70
C THR A 51 16.75 -34.07 13.03
N TYR A 52 17.16 -32.88 12.59
CA TYR A 52 18.52 -32.38 12.82
C TYR A 52 18.55 -31.45 14.03
N LYS A 53 19.64 -31.49 14.77
CA LYS A 53 19.90 -30.57 15.87
C LYS A 53 20.71 -29.38 15.36
N PRO A 54 20.18 -28.15 15.42
CA PRO A 54 20.94 -26.98 15.01
C PRO A 54 21.96 -26.58 16.07
N GLU A 55 23.13 -26.14 15.62
CA GLU A 55 24.17 -25.49 16.43
C GLU A 55 24.70 -24.27 15.69
N VAL A 56 25.02 -23.20 16.41
CA VAL A 56 25.62 -21.98 15.84
C VAL A 56 27.11 -21.92 16.18
N SER A 57 27.92 -21.45 15.21
CA SER A 57 29.38 -21.35 15.41
C SER A 57 29.83 -20.04 16.10
N SER A 58 28.93 -19.06 16.22
CA SER A 58 29.23 -17.80 16.92
C SER A 58 29.38 -18.02 18.43
N GLN A 59 30.21 -17.17 19.07
CA GLN A 59 30.32 -17.12 20.53
C GLN A 59 29.36 -16.07 21.16
N ASN A 60 28.85 -15.16 20.34
CA ASN A 60 28.00 -14.05 20.75
C ASN A 60 26.50 -14.31 20.56
N ILE A 61 26.17 -15.32 19.76
CA ILE A 61 24.81 -15.68 19.41
C ILE A 61 24.45 -17.01 20.06
N ARG A 62 23.28 -17.09 20.67
CA ARG A 62 22.82 -18.31 21.34
C ARG A 62 21.47 -18.75 20.78
N ILE A 63 21.29 -20.06 20.64
CA ILE A 63 19.98 -20.65 20.41
C ILE A 63 19.22 -20.64 21.74
N LYS A 64 18.11 -19.88 21.79
CA LYS A 64 17.19 -19.84 22.94
C LYS A 64 16.24 -21.04 22.93
N GLU A 65 15.67 -21.30 21.77
CA GLU A 65 14.64 -22.31 21.59
C GLU A 65 14.75 -22.93 20.18
N VAL A 66 14.44 -24.20 20.09
CA VAL A 66 14.25 -24.90 18.81
C VAL A 66 12.88 -25.55 18.86
N VAL A 67 12.01 -25.20 17.92
CA VAL A 67 10.66 -25.73 17.81
C VAL A 67 10.57 -26.60 16.57
N THR A 68 10.17 -27.86 16.76
CA THR A 68 9.77 -28.74 15.68
C THR A 68 8.28 -28.56 15.44
N LEU A 69 7.90 -28.34 14.19
CA LEU A 69 6.50 -28.19 13.80
C LEU A 69 5.90 -29.55 13.42
N ASP A 70 4.62 -29.61 13.07
CA ASP A 70 3.94 -30.85 12.71
C ASP A 70 4.52 -31.45 11.42
N SER A 71 4.87 -30.63 10.44
CA SER A 71 5.64 -31.08 9.29
C SER A 71 7.10 -31.33 9.66
N PRO A 72 7.67 -32.50 9.32
CA PRO A 72 9.07 -32.79 9.56
C PRO A 72 10.03 -31.94 8.73
N ASN A 73 9.52 -31.20 7.75
CA ASN A 73 10.30 -30.38 6.85
C ASN A 73 10.48 -28.94 7.37
N TYR A 74 9.88 -28.58 8.51
CA TYR A 74 10.01 -27.28 9.14
C TYR A 74 10.62 -27.37 10.53
N GLN A 75 11.48 -26.40 10.82
CA GLN A 75 12.02 -26.17 12.16
C GLN A 75 12.14 -24.68 12.41
N LEU A 76 11.75 -24.21 13.60
CA LEU A 76 11.97 -22.82 14.00
C LEU A 76 13.14 -22.77 14.98
N ILE A 77 14.04 -21.80 14.75
CA ILE A 77 15.18 -21.55 15.62
C ILE A 77 15.06 -20.12 16.15
N TYR A 78 14.95 -19.98 17.46
CA TYR A 78 14.97 -18.68 18.12
C TYR A 78 16.39 -18.38 18.58
N LEU A 79 16.95 -17.30 18.07
CA LEU A 79 18.28 -16.81 18.43
C LEU A 79 18.18 -15.66 19.41
N ASP A 80 19.09 -15.61 20.36
CA ASP A 80 19.38 -14.46 21.22
C ASP A 80 20.54 -13.67 20.60
N LEU A 81 20.25 -12.46 20.15
CA LEU A 81 21.18 -11.55 19.52
C LEU A 81 21.67 -10.45 20.46
N SER A 82 21.36 -10.53 21.77
CA SER A 82 21.76 -9.53 22.76
C SER A 82 23.26 -9.31 22.78
N GLY A 83 23.70 -8.08 22.43
CA GLY A 83 25.10 -7.72 22.39
C GLY A 83 25.88 -8.31 21.20
N SER A 84 25.19 -8.91 20.22
CA SER A 84 25.82 -9.35 18.96
C SER A 84 26.41 -8.17 18.19
N GLN A 85 27.39 -8.46 17.35
CA GLN A 85 28.00 -7.53 16.42
C GLN A 85 27.80 -8.06 14.99
N PRO A 86 27.99 -7.24 13.96
CA PRO A 86 27.96 -7.73 12.59
C PRO A 86 28.98 -8.85 12.42
N GLU A 87 28.50 -10.02 12.00
CA GLU A 87 29.34 -11.21 11.77
C GLU A 87 28.68 -12.20 10.80
N GLN A 88 29.52 -13.00 10.16
CA GLN A 88 29.07 -14.22 9.45
C GLN A 88 29.36 -15.44 10.32
N PHE A 89 28.38 -16.30 10.49
CA PHE A 89 28.51 -17.52 11.26
C PHE A 89 27.83 -18.69 10.56
N ASN A 90 28.15 -19.90 10.98
CA ASN A 90 27.52 -21.10 10.44
C ASN A 90 26.41 -21.59 11.38
N ILE A 91 25.28 -21.96 10.79
CA ILE A 91 24.26 -22.79 11.42
C ILE A 91 24.50 -24.22 10.93
N VAL A 92 24.85 -25.12 11.86
CA VAL A 92 25.18 -26.50 11.56
C VAL A 92 24.04 -27.39 12.04
N PHE A 93 23.36 -28.04 11.12
CA PHE A 93 22.28 -28.99 11.37
C PHE A 93 22.90 -30.39 11.49
N LYS A 94 22.99 -30.95 12.71
CA LYS A 94 23.57 -32.27 12.99
C LYS A 94 22.51 -33.35 13.01
N GLY A 95 22.58 -34.26 12.06
CA GLY A 95 21.80 -35.49 12.03
C GLY A 95 22.57 -36.67 12.65
N ALA A 96 21.96 -37.85 12.65
CA ALA A 96 22.55 -39.04 13.19
C ALA A 96 23.82 -39.52 12.42
N ASN A 97 23.84 -39.34 11.10
CA ASN A 97 24.91 -39.81 10.22
C ASN A 97 25.49 -38.75 9.28
N ASN A 98 24.90 -37.59 9.23
CA ASN A 98 25.28 -36.50 8.33
C ASN A 98 25.07 -35.14 9.01
N SER A 99 25.58 -34.07 8.39
CA SER A 99 25.33 -32.71 8.81
C SER A 99 25.25 -31.79 7.60
N HIS A 100 24.45 -30.74 7.74
CA HIS A 100 24.35 -29.67 6.76
C HIS A 100 24.82 -28.37 7.41
N THR A 101 25.45 -27.53 6.64
CA THR A 101 25.95 -26.23 7.12
C THR A 101 25.44 -25.13 6.22
N VAL A 102 24.78 -24.15 6.82
CA VAL A 102 24.31 -22.94 6.14
C VAL A 102 25.05 -21.76 6.75
N GLN A 103 25.65 -20.93 5.92
CA GLN A 103 26.23 -19.66 6.37
C GLN A 103 25.09 -18.66 6.57
N TYR A 104 25.09 -17.99 7.71
CA TYR A 104 24.15 -16.93 8.05
C TYR A 104 24.87 -15.64 8.37
N GLU A 105 24.26 -14.50 8.06
CA GLU A 105 24.89 -13.18 8.21
C GLU A 105 24.04 -12.28 9.11
N LEU A 106 24.69 -11.68 10.12
CA LEU A 106 24.22 -10.47 10.79
C LEU A 106 24.96 -9.28 10.19
N LYS A 107 24.22 -8.42 9.52
CA LYS A 107 24.72 -7.19 8.91
C LYS A 107 24.81 -6.06 9.94
N GLU A 108 25.57 -5.04 9.62
CA GLU A 108 25.50 -3.75 10.31
C GLU A 108 24.24 -3.01 9.88
N ARG A 109 23.51 -2.40 10.83
CA ARG A 109 22.37 -1.52 10.51
C ARG A 109 22.84 -0.27 9.80
N ASN A 110 22.10 0.18 8.80
CA ASN A 110 22.30 1.51 8.22
C ASN A 110 21.80 2.58 9.21
N PRO A 111 22.67 3.50 9.71
CA PRO A 111 22.24 4.54 10.64
C PRO A 111 21.10 5.43 10.10
N GLU A 112 21.00 5.61 8.79
CA GLU A 112 19.94 6.40 8.16
C GLU A 112 18.55 5.80 8.40
N ARG A 113 18.45 4.50 8.74
CA ARG A 113 17.17 3.85 9.06
C ARG A 113 16.55 4.33 10.37
N PHE A 114 17.33 4.88 11.29
CA PHE A 114 16.83 5.49 12.52
C PHE A 114 16.20 6.87 12.28
N GLU A 115 16.51 7.49 11.15
CA GLU A 115 16.07 8.85 10.78
C GLU A 115 15.05 8.82 9.62
N ILE A 116 14.36 7.69 9.37
CA ILE A 116 13.35 7.60 8.34
C ILE A 116 12.24 8.62 8.62
N GLU A 117 12.11 9.61 7.74
CA GLU A 117 10.97 10.52 7.71
C GLU A 117 9.81 9.84 6.97
N SER A 118 8.89 9.25 7.72
CA SER A 118 7.73 8.62 7.12
C SER A 118 6.78 9.64 6.48
N PHE A 119 5.82 9.15 5.67
CA PHE A 119 4.83 10.04 5.05
C PHE A 119 3.88 10.68 6.10
N ASP A 120 3.41 11.87 5.81
CA ASP A 120 2.43 12.59 6.63
C ASP A 120 1.45 13.43 5.77
N SER A 121 0.72 14.35 6.40
CA SER A 121 -0.25 15.21 5.70
C SER A 121 0.38 16.24 4.76
N SER A 122 1.68 16.45 4.76
CA SER A 122 2.38 17.28 3.77
C SER A 122 2.56 16.55 2.44
N ASP A 123 2.55 15.21 2.48
CA ASP A 123 2.72 14.37 1.30
C ASP A 123 1.43 14.21 0.50
N VAL A 124 1.61 13.75 -0.73
CA VAL A 124 0.57 13.25 -1.62
C VAL A 124 0.98 11.87 -2.10
N LEU A 125 0.23 10.85 -1.70
CA LEU A 125 0.49 9.46 -2.10
C LEU A 125 -0.06 9.21 -3.51
N TYR A 126 0.81 8.80 -4.43
CA TYR A 126 0.42 8.40 -5.77
C TYR A 126 0.42 6.87 -5.85
N LEU A 127 -0.78 6.27 -5.91
CA LEU A 127 -0.96 4.82 -5.96
C LEU A 127 -0.69 4.29 -7.36
N ILE A 128 0.25 3.37 -7.47
CA ILE A 128 0.67 2.72 -8.72
C ILE A 128 0.38 1.22 -8.65
N MET A 129 -0.24 0.68 -9.70
CA MET A 129 -0.27 -0.75 -9.96
C MET A 129 0.91 -1.11 -10.88
N PRO A 130 1.97 -1.80 -10.39
CA PRO A 130 3.19 -2.04 -11.16
C PRO A 130 2.94 -2.70 -12.52
N ASP A 131 2.11 -3.75 -12.56
CA ASP A 131 1.76 -4.48 -13.79
C ASP A 131 1.10 -3.62 -14.88
N ARG A 132 0.56 -2.43 -14.51
CA ARG A 132 -0.26 -1.58 -15.40
C ARG A 132 0.33 -0.19 -15.66
N PHE A 133 1.44 0.13 -15.05
CA PHE A 133 2.02 1.46 -15.18
C PHE A 133 2.96 1.57 -16.39
N ALA A 134 4.03 0.81 -16.41
CA ALA A 134 4.96 0.76 -17.53
C ALA A 134 5.83 -0.51 -17.50
N ASN A 135 6.22 -0.99 -18.68
CA ASN A 135 7.13 -2.11 -18.88
C ASN A 135 8.52 -1.58 -19.26
N GLY A 136 9.45 -1.57 -18.34
CA GLY A 136 10.83 -1.12 -18.54
C GLY A 136 11.79 -2.25 -18.90
N GLU A 137 11.46 -3.51 -18.56
CA GLU A 137 12.32 -4.67 -18.79
C GLU A 137 11.52 -5.84 -19.40
N PRO A 138 11.22 -5.81 -20.71
CA PRO A 138 10.42 -6.86 -21.35
C PRO A 138 10.99 -8.28 -21.27
N SER A 139 12.24 -8.45 -20.84
CA SER A 139 12.84 -9.78 -20.68
C SER A 139 12.31 -10.52 -19.46
N ASN A 140 11.71 -9.81 -18.48
CA ASN A 140 11.08 -10.41 -17.31
C ASN A 140 9.61 -10.81 -17.53
N ASP A 141 8.99 -10.44 -18.65
CA ASP A 141 7.61 -10.78 -19.01
C ASP A 141 7.37 -12.30 -19.11
N GLN A 142 8.38 -13.05 -19.54
CA GLN A 142 8.30 -14.48 -19.84
C GLN A 142 9.41 -15.23 -19.11
N ILE A 143 9.20 -15.49 -17.83
CA ILE A 143 10.13 -16.24 -16.99
C ILE A 143 9.49 -17.56 -16.54
N ASP A 144 10.33 -18.50 -16.10
CA ASP A 144 9.87 -19.80 -15.59
C ASP A 144 9.33 -19.61 -14.17
N MET A 145 8.02 -19.81 -14.02
CA MET A 145 7.31 -19.77 -12.73
C MET A 145 6.71 -21.15 -12.46
N ARG A 146 6.45 -21.46 -11.21
CA ARG A 146 5.82 -22.72 -10.81
C ARG A 146 4.39 -22.83 -11.34
N MET A 147 3.64 -21.72 -11.28
CA MET A 147 2.27 -21.66 -11.79
C MET A 147 2.24 -21.10 -13.21
N PRO A 148 1.38 -21.64 -14.10
CA PRO A 148 1.26 -21.13 -15.45
C PRO A 148 0.65 -19.71 -15.47
N TYR A 149 1.21 -18.85 -16.30
CA TYR A 149 0.65 -17.50 -16.51
C TYR A 149 0.84 -17.08 -17.97
N LYS A 150 0.18 -15.99 -18.35
CA LYS A 150 0.30 -15.38 -19.68
C LYS A 150 0.34 -13.87 -19.54
N VAL A 151 1.25 -13.23 -20.26
CA VAL A 151 1.20 -11.80 -20.50
C VAL A 151 0.28 -11.54 -21.69
N ASP A 152 -0.82 -10.80 -21.47
CA ASP A 152 -1.85 -10.57 -22.47
C ASP A 152 -2.60 -9.26 -22.17
N ARG A 153 -2.14 -8.17 -22.77
CA ARG A 153 -2.71 -6.81 -22.57
C ARG A 153 -4.15 -6.64 -23.10
N GLU A 154 -4.63 -7.57 -23.92
CA GLU A 154 -6.03 -7.56 -24.37
C GLU A 154 -6.98 -8.20 -23.34
N ASN A 155 -6.44 -8.98 -22.42
CA ASN A 155 -7.21 -9.59 -21.33
C ASN A 155 -7.01 -8.79 -20.03
N PRO A 156 -8.00 -8.02 -19.56
CA PRO A 156 -7.88 -7.15 -18.40
C PRO A 156 -7.56 -7.88 -17.09
N ASN A 157 -7.72 -9.21 -17.05
CA ASN A 157 -7.43 -10.05 -15.88
C ASN A 157 -6.11 -10.82 -15.99
N ALA A 158 -5.37 -10.68 -17.09
CA ALA A 158 -4.04 -11.24 -17.26
C ALA A 158 -2.96 -10.26 -16.75
N ARG A 159 -1.72 -10.72 -16.68
CA ARG A 159 -0.57 -9.83 -16.52
C ARG A 159 -0.35 -9.05 -17.80
N HIS A 160 0.09 -7.80 -17.68
CA HIS A 160 0.39 -6.92 -18.79
C HIS A 160 1.89 -6.65 -18.96
N GLY A 161 2.70 -7.01 -17.94
CA GLY A 161 4.15 -6.96 -18.00
C GLY A 161 4.75 -5.62 -17.54
N GLY A 162 3.97 -4.76 -16.88
CA GLY A 162 4.55 -3.61 -16.17
C GLY A 162 5.44 -4.08 -15.01
N ASP A 163 6.48 -3.30 -14.67
CA ASP A 163 7.52 -3.70 -13.73
C ASP A 163 8.16 -2.53 -12.97
N LEU A 164 9.06 -2.83 -12.02
CA LEU A 164 9.77 -1.83 -11.21
C LEU A 164 10.68 -0.93 -12.06
N LYS A 165 11.28 -1.48 -13.12
CA LYS A 165 12.11 -0.70 -14.05
C LYS A 165 11.29 0.33 -14.81
N GLY A 166 10.08 -0.04 -15.24
CA GLY A 166 9.14 0.87 -15.88
C GLY A 166 8.72 2.01 -14.95
N ILE A 167 8.54 1.74 -13.65
CA ILE A 167 8.29 2.79 -12.66
C ILE A 167 9.51 3.68 -12.49
N SER A 168 10.72 3.11 -12.31
CA SER A 168 11.97 3.88 -12.21
C SER A 168 12.19 4.80 -13.41
N ASP A 169 11.91 4.33 -14.62
CA ASP A 169 12.07 5.11 -15.85
C ASP A 169 11.10 6.31 -15.94
N HIS A 170 10.06 6.33 -15.11
CA HIS A 170 9.05 7.40 -15.10
C HIS A 170 9.01 8.21 -13.79
N LEU A 171 10.03 8.09 -12.92
CA LEU A 171 10.11 8.91 -11.70
C LEU A 171 10.20 10.41 -12.00
N ASP A 172 10.84 10.80 -13.10
CA ASP A 172 10.90 12.20 -13.53
C ASP A 172 9.50 12.72 -13.89
N TYR A 173 8.65 11.91 -14.54
CA TYR A 173 7.26 12.25 -14.81
C TYR A 173 6.46 12.50 -13.51
N LEU A 174 6.66 11.66 -12.49
CA LEU A 174 6.00 11.82 -11.19
C LEU A 174 6.51 13.06 -10.45
N SER A 175 7.80 13.34 -10.54
CA SER A 175 8.40 14.58 -10.00
C SER A 175 7.87 15.83 -10.70
N ASP A 176 7.75 15.80 -12.03
CA ASP A 176 7.18 16.91 -12.84
C ASP A 176 5.70 17.12 -12.54
N LEU A 177 4.96 16.06 -12.22
CA LEU A 177 3.58 16.15 -11.74
C LEU A 177 3.50 16.80 -10.35
N GLY A 178 4.52 16.66 -9.51
CA GLY A 178 4.59 17.19 -8.15
C GLY A 178 4.26 16.17 -7.05
N VAL A 179 4.34 14.86 -7.34
CA VAL A 179 4.16 13.77 -6.38
C VAL A 179 5.27 13.79 -5.34
N THR A 180 4.95 13.53 -4.07
CA THR A 180 5.92 13.49 -2.97
C THR A 180 6.06 12.10 -2.35
N ALA A 181 5.12 11.19 -2.62
CA ALA A 181 5.20 9.80 -2.17
C ALA A 181 4.54 8.87 -3.18
N ILE A 182 5.12 7.70 -3.41
CA ILE A 182 4.51 6.65 -4.23
C ILE A 182 4.10 5.47 -3.35
N TRP A 183 2.90 4.97 -3.55
CA TRP A 183 2.42 3.73 -2.97
C TRP A 183 2.28 2.70 -4.10
N LEU A 184 3.05 1.62 -4.04
CA LEU A 184 2.96 0.52 -4.99
C LEU A 184 1.99 -0.54 -4.48
N ASN A 185 1.05 -1.02 -5.32
CA ASN A 185 0.38 -2.30 -5.03
C ASN A 185 1.41 -3.38 -4.77
N PRO A 186 1.05 -4.50 -4.10
CA PRO A 186 2.04 -5.44 -3.58
C PRO A 186 3.03 -5.92 -4.64
N VAL A 187 4.31 -5.78 -4.32
CA VAL A 187 5.43 -6.18 -5.20
C VAL A 187 5.98 -7.56 -4.87
N LEU A 188 5.54 -8.17 -3.77
CA LEU A 188 5.98 -9.50 -3.35
C LEU A 188 5.51 -10.58 -4.31
N GLU A 189 6.24 -11.71 -4.35
CA GLU A 189 5.94 -12.82 -5.24
C GLU A 189 4.47 -13.26 -5.09
N ASN A 190 3.79 -13.35 -6.23
CA ASN A 190 2.42 -13.80 -6.36
C ASN A 190 2.32 -14.85 -7.46
N ASP A 191 2.90 -16.04 -7.17
CA ASP A 191 2.96 -17.16 -8.12
C ASP A 191 1.66 -17.98 -8.09
N MET A 192 0.57 -17.34 -8.54
CA MET A 192 -0.78 -17.89 -8.62
C MET A 192 -1.17 -18.18 -10.06
N GLU A 193 -2.00 -19.20 -10.30
CA GLU A 193 -2.51 -19.54 -11.63
C GLU A 193 -3.37 -18.41 -12.23
N GLY A 194 -4.13 -17.68 -11.40
CA GLY A 194 -4.99 -16.58 -11.83
C GLY A 194 -4.82 -15.34 -10.96
N GLY A 195 -5.05 -14.17 -11.54
CA GLY A 195 -5.05 -12.89 -10.81
C GLY A 195 -3.68 -12.43 -10.31
N SER A 196 -2.59 -13.09 -10.68
CA SER A 196 -1.24 -12.82 -10.14
C SER A 196 -0.75 -11.38 -10.37
N TYR A 197 -1.38 -10.63 -11.28
CA TYR A 197 -0.98 -9.25 -11.62
C TYR A 197 -1.26 -8.25 -10.48
N HIS A 198 -2.21 -8.55 -9.59
CA HIS A 198 -2.59 -7.59 -8.54
C HIS A 198 -1.71 -7.65 -7.29
N GLY A 199 -0.97 -8.75 -7.05
CA GLY A 199 -0.01 -8.86 -5.95
C GLY A 199 -0.59 -9.34 -4.60
N TYR A 200 -1.91 -9.34 -4.39
CA TYR A 200 -2.53 -9.57 -3.06
C TYR A 200 -2.57 -11.03 -2.60
N ALA A 201 -2.16 -12.00 -3.40
CA ALA A 201 -2.09 -13.42 -3.02
C ALA A 201 -0.63 -13.87 -2.90
N THR A 202 0.08 -13.35 -1.90
CA THR A 202 1.52 -13.53 -1.68
C THR A 202 1.91 -15.00 -1.58
N THR A 203 2.97 -15.40 -2.28
CA THR A 203 3.53 -16.77 -2.25
C THR A 203 4.97 -16.85 -1.73
N ASP A 204 5.65 -15.72 -1.57
CA ASP A 204 6.91 -15.58 -0.84
C ASP A 204 7.00 -14.17 -0.23
N TYR A 205 7.09 -14.09 1.10
CA TYR A 205 7.09 -12.84 1.84
C TYR A 205 8.43 -12.08 1.84
N TYR A 206 9.54 -12.75 1.47
CA TYR A 206 10.88 -12.16 1.46
C TYR A 206 11.43 -11.94 0.05
N LYS A 207 10.57 -12.09 -0.97
CA LYS A 207 10.99 -12.03 -2.36
C LYS A 207 10.04 -11.15 -3.18
N VAL A 208 10.60 -10.21 -3.91
CA VAL A 208 9.88 -9.47 -4.97
C VAL A 208 9.49 -10.46 -6.08
N ASP A 209 8.31 -10.27 -6.66
CA ASP A 209 7.86 -11.05 -7.82
C ASP A 209 8.87 -10.88 -8.96
N PRO A 210 9.50 -11.97 -9.43
CA PRO A 210 10.57 -11.85 -10.41
C PRO A 210 10.10 -11.32 -11.77
N ARG A 211 8.78 -11.24 -11.98
CA ARG A 211 8.17 -10.56 -13.15
C ARG A 211 8.07 -9.05 -12.96
N PHE A 212 8.28 -8.55 -11.75
CA PHE A 212 8.47 -7.13 -11.47
C PHE A 212 9.93 -6.73 -11.36
N GLY A 213 10.81 -7.67 -11.00
CA GLY A 213 12.24 -7.46 -10.76
C GLY A 213 12.76 -8.28 -9.60
N THR A 214 13.85 -7.81 -9.00
CA THR A 214 14.50 -8.43 -7.84
C THR A 214 14.31 -7.57 -6.58
N ASN A 215 14.67 -8.11 -5.41
CA ASN A 215 14.72 -7.34 -4.17
C ASN A 215 15.65 -6.12 -4.31
N GLU A 216 16.76 -6.27 -5.03
CA GLU A 216 17.71 -5.18 -5.27
C GLU A 216 17.10 -4.11 -6.19
N ASP A 217 16.32 -4.49 -7.22
CA ASP A 217 15.63 -3.53 -8.08
C ASP A 217 14.60 -2.72 -7.28
N TYR A 218 13.91 -3.34 -6.32
CA TYR A 218 12.99 -2.62 -5.44
C TYR A 218 13.72 -1.62 -4.53
N LYS A 219 14.84 -2.02 -3.94
CA LYS A 219 15.68 -1.13 -3.16
C LYS A 219 16.22 0.03 -4.01
N ASN A 220 16.72 -0.25 -5.21
CA ASN A 220 17.21 0.77 -6.14
C ASN A 220 16.10 1.76 -6.54
N LEU A 221 14.87 1.28 -6.78
CA LEU A 221 13.72 2.14 -7.04
C LEU A 221 13.46 3.12 -5.87
N ILE A 222 13.57 2.65 -4.63
CA ILE A 222 13.41 3.49 -3.44
C ILE A 222 14.53 4.55 -3.36
N GLU A 223 15.78 4.15 -3.57
CA GLU A 223 16.92 5.08 -3.60
C GLU A 223 16.76 6.13 -4.73
N ASP A 224 16.29 5.71 -5.91
CA ASP A 224 16.01 6.61 -7.03
C ASP A 224 14.87 7.58 -6.73
N ALA A 225 13.81 7.14 -6.03
CA ALA A 225 12.71 7.98 -5.58
C ALA A 225 13.19 9.00 -4.53
N HIS A 226 13.98 8.57 -3.53
CA HIS A 226 14.58 9.44 -2.52
C HIS A 226 15.46 10.53 -3.15
N SER A 227 16.22 10.20 -4.21
CA SER A 227 17.03 11.19 -4.96
C SER A 227 16.22 12.33 -5.58
N ARG A 228 14.90 12.18 -5.65
CA ARG A 228 13.91 13.14 -6.17
C ARG A 228 12.99 13.69 -5.07
N ASP A 229 13.36 13.53 -3.81
CA ASP A 229 12.56 13.89 -2.65
C ASP A 229 11.15 13.24 -2.68
N MET A 230 11.06 12.00 -3.13
CA MET A 230 9.83 11.19 -3.10
C MET A 230 10.00 10.02 -2.15
N LYS A 231 9.02 9.83 -1.27
CA LYS A 231 8.90 8.70 -0.35
C LYS A 231 8.28 7.49 -1.05
N VAL A 232 8.49 6.30 -0.47
CA VAL A 232 7.86 5.06 -0.99
C VAL A 232 7.10 4.36 0.12
N VAL A 233 5.87 3.94 -0.17
CA VAL A 233 4.99 3.18 0.73
C VAL A 233 4.82 1.77 0.19
N MET A 234 5.12 0.77 1.02
CA MET A 234 4.98 -0.65 0.68
C MET A 234 3.60 -1.17 1.07
N ASP A 235 2.96 -1.91 0.17
CA ASP A 235 1.71 -2.62 0.46
C ASP A 235 2.02 -4.00 1.04
N MET A 236 1.50 -4.29 2.24
CA MET A 236 1.72 -5.56 2.95
C MET A 236 0.41 -6.27 3.25
N ILE A 237 0.44 -7.61 3.23
CA ILE A 237 -0.71 -8.47 3.44
C ILE A 237 -0.41 -9.45 4.58
N PHE A 238 -1.10 -9.31 5.73
CA PHE A 238 -0.90 -10.18 6.89
C PHE A 238 -2.07 -11.11 7.17
N ASN A 239 -3.25 -10.76 6.66
CA ASN A 239 -4.44 -11.57 6.87
C ASN A 239 -4.36 -12.94 6.21
N HIS A 240 -3.83 -13.03 5.01
CA HIS A 240 -3.85 -14.23 4.19
C HIS A 240 -2.59 -14.37 3.33
N CYS A 241 -2.39 -15.53 2.76
CA CYS A 241 -1.44 -15.75 1.66
C CYS A 241 -2.18 -16.24 0.40
N GLY A 242 -1.45 -16.53 -0.67
CA GLY A 242 -2.02 -17.18 -1.86
C GLY A 242 -2.29 -18.68 -1.63
N SER A 243 -3.34 -19.22 -2.25
CA SER A 243 -3.63 -20.68 -2.19
C SER A 243 -2.56 -21.53 -2.85
N ASP A 244 -1.65 -20.94 -3.60
CA ASP A 244 -0.48 -21.61 -4.17
C ASP A 244 0.82 -21.34 -3.37
N HIS A 245 0.71 -20.73 -2.18
CA HIS A 245 1.85 -20.58 -1.28
C HIS A 245 2.43 -21.96 -0.90
N PRO A 246 3.77 -22.14 -0.81
CA PRO A 246 4.40 -23.41 -0.40
C PRO A 246 3.86 -24.00 0.90
N TRP A 247 3.44 -23.16 1.85
CA TRP A 247 2.82 -23.61 3.11
C TRP A 247 1.51 -24.37 2.93
N ILE A 248 0.81 -24.22 1.81
CA ILE A 248 -0.43 -24.97 1.54
C ILE A 248 -0.12 -26.41 1.13
N TYR A 249 1.01 -26.63 0.43
CA TYR A 249 1.43 -27.95 -0.02
C TYR A 249 2.14 -28.75 1.08
N ASP A 250 2.79 -28.05 2.00
CA ASP A 250 3.46 -28.61 3.17
C ASP A 250 3.20 -27.70 4.37
N VAL A 251 2.11 -28.00 5.09
CA VAL A 251 1.61 -27.12 6.18
C VAL A 251 2.55 -27.21 7.38
N PRO A 252 3.11 -26.07 7.85
CA PRO A 252 4.09 -26.11 8.94
C PRO A 252 3.53 -26.71 10.25
N SER A 253 2.34 -26.26 10.68
CA SER A 253 1.60 -26.83 11.81
C SER A 253 0.10 -26.78 11.58
N ALA A 254 -0.68 -27.62 12.25
CA ALA A 254 -2.12 -27.74 12.07
C ALA A 254 -2.88 -26.44 12.37
N ASP A 255 -2.31 -25.56 13.16
CA ASP A 255 -2.84 -24.25 13.55
C ASP A 255 -2.19 -23.08 12.80
N TRP A 256 -1.50 -23.33 11.67
CA TRP A 256 -0.87 -22.28 10.85
C TRP A 256 -1.89 -21.43 10.12
N PHE A 257 -3.00 -22.04 9.72
CA PHE A 257 -4.12 -21.42 9.03
C PHE A 257 -5.43 -21.60 9.81
N ASN A 258 -6.35 -20.69 9.62
CA ASN A 258 -7.72 -20.88 10.04
C ASN A 258 -8.52 -21.64 8.95
N ASN A 259 -9.35 -22.60 9.37
CA ASN A 259 -10.27 -23.36 8.48
C ASN A 259 -9.60 -24.01 7.25
N LEU A 260 -8.39 -24.57 7.40
CA LEU A 260 -7.68 -25.18 6.27
C LEU A 260 -8.36 -26.45 5.74
N GLU A 261 -9.03 -27.24 6.62
CA GLU A 261 -9.68 -28.50 6.24
C GLU A 261 -10.96 -28.28 5.41
N GLU A 262 -11.67 -27.16 5.65
CA GLU A 262 -12.91 -26.81 4.95
C GLU A 262 -12.95 -25.30 4.73
N TYR A 263 -13.07 -24.87 3.48
CA TYR A 263 -13.21 -23.45 3.14
C TYR A 263 -14.40 -22.81 3.84
N VAL A 264 -14.13 -21.79 4.63
CA VAL A 264 -15.12 -20.92 5.27
C VAL A 264 -14.84 -19.49 4.84
N GLN A 265 -15.71 -18.89 4.06
CA GLN A 265 -15.55 -17.49 3.65
C GLN A 265 -15.81 -16.56 4.83
N THR A 266 -15.02 -15.49 4.95
CA THR A 266 -15.29 -14.41 5.91
C THR A 266 -16.66 -13.78 5.67
N SER A 267 -17.32 -13.34 6.74
CA SER A 267 -18.58 -12.61 6.64
C SER A 267 -18.43 -11.19 6.06
N HIS A 268 -17.20 -10.67 5.98
CA HIS A 268 -16.88 -9.28 5.64
C HIS A 268 -17.55 -8.22 6.55
N MET A 269 -18.09 -8.61 7.69
CA MET A 269 -18.79 -7.73 8.63
C MET A 269 -17.83 -7.03 9.59
N LYS A 270 -17.03 -6.12 9.07
CA LYS A 270 -16.02 -5.37 9.86
C LYS A 270 -16.63 -4.54 10.99
N GLU A 271 -17.91 -4.22 10.88
CA GLU A 271 -18.71 -3.53 11.88
C GLU A 271 -18.79 -4.28 13.22
N MET A 272 -18.54 -5.57 13.22
CA MET A 272 -18.59 -6.41 14.43
C MET A 272 -17.68 -5.93 15.57
N TYR A 273 -16.63 -5.19 15.25
CA TYR A 273 -15.69 -4.68 16.25
C TYR A 273 -16.30 -3.62 17.17
N TYR A 274 -17.32 -2.90 16.68
CA TYR A 274 -18.00 -1.84 17.45
C TYR A 274 -19.52 -2.07 17.56
N ASP A 275 -20.07 -3.09 16.90
CA ASP A 275 -21.50 -3.44 17.01
C ASP A 275 -21.75 -4.16 18.36
N PRO A 276 -22.53 -3.56 19.29
CA PRO A 276 -22.79 -4.18 20.59
C PRO A 276 -23.76 -5.37 20.51
N TYR A 277 -24.32 -5.66 19.34
CA TYR A 277 -25.35 -6.70 19.14
C TYR A 277 -24.84 -7.88 18.31
N VAL A 278 -23.60 -7.84 17.85
CA VAL A 278 -23.02 -8.90 17.01
C VAL A 278 -23.02 -10.25 17.73
N SER A 279 -23.36 -11.31 16.99
CA SER A 279 -23.27 -12.68 17.51
C SER A 279 -21.83 -13.19 17.52
N GLU A 280 -21.48 -14.07 18.47
CA GLU A 280 -20.15 -14.71 18.48
C GLU A 280 -19.91 -15.57 17.22
N TYR A 281 -20.97 -16.11 16.64
CA TYR A 281 -20.90 -16.87 15.40
C TYR A 281 -20.47 -15.98 14.21
N ASP A 282 -21.08 -14.81 14.02
CA ASP A 282 -20.74 -13.91 12.93
C ASP A 282 -19.36 -13.28 13.14
N LYS A 283 -19.01 -13.00 14.41
CA LYS A 283 -17.72 -12.51 14.79
C LYS A 283 -16.59 -13.49 14.44
N SER A 284 -16.75 -14.76 14.79
CA SER A 284 -15.76 -15.79 14.47
C SER A 284 -15.60 -15.97 12.95
N LYS A 285 -16.67 -15.87 12.17
CA LYS A 285 -16.59 -15.93 10.72
C LYS A 285 -15.86 -14.75 10.09
N MET A 286 -15.94 -13.58 10.68
CA MET A 286 -15.19 -12.41 10.21
C MET A 286 -13.69 -12.60 10.40
N ILE A 287 -13.26 -13.06 11.58
CA ILE A 287 -11.85 -13.16 11.97
C ILE A 287 -11.17 -14.38 11.35
N ASP A 288 -11.87 -15.53 11.33
CA ASP A 288 -11.26 -16.82 10.96
C ASP A 288 -11.59 -17.25 9.52
N GLY A 289 -12.42 -16.48 8.82
CA GLY A 289 -12.82 -16.81 7.45
C GLY A 289 -11.83 -16.35 6.40
N TRP A 290 -11.64 -17.17 5.37
CA TRP A 290 -10.81 -16.80 4.21
C TRP A 290 -11.42 -15.60 3.47
N PHE A 291 -10.56 -14.70 3.00
CA PHE A 291 -11.02 -13.52 2.27
C PHE A 291 -11.77 -13.90 0.97
N VAL A 292 -11.17 -14.77 0.18
CA VAL A 292 -11.76 -15.45 -0.99
C VAL A 292 -11.15 -16.87 -1.09
N PRO A 293 -11.68 -17.78 -1.93
CA PRO A 293 -11.17 -19.16 -2.04
C PRO A 293 -9.68 -19.29 -2.37
N THR A 294 -9.09 -18.28 -3.01
CA THR A 294 -7.67 -18.26 -3.39
C THR A 294 -6.77 -17.56 -2.37
N MET A 295 -7.33 -17.14 -1.23
CA MET A 295 -6.61 -16.40 -0.18
C MET A 295 -6.87 -17.03 1.20
N PRO A 296 -6.18 -18.16 1.51
CA PRO A 296 -6.25 -18.84 2.80
C PRO A 296 -5.85 -17.92 3.94
N ASP A 297 -6.68 -17.92 4.99
CA ASP A 297 -6.52 -17.09 6.16
C ASP A 297 -5.43 -17.61 7.09
N LEU A 298 -4.45 -16.76 7.43
CA LEU A 298 -3.37 -17.08 8.36
C LEU A 298 -3.84 -16.96 9.81
N ASN A 299 -3.45 -17.89 10.65
CA ASN A 299 -3.76 -17.80 12.08
C ASN A 299 -2.71 -16.97 12.83
N GLN A 300 -2.91 -15.64 12.90
CA GLN A 300 -1.99 -14.73 13.58
C GLN A 300 -1.97 -14.90 15.11
N ARG A 301 -2.91 -15.66 15.70
CA ARG A 301 -2.85 -16.07 17.13
C ARG A 301 -1.79 -17.12 17.38
N ASN A 302 -1.33 -17.82 16.33
CA ASN A 302 -0.13 -18.63 16.44
C ASN A 302 1.10 -17.70 16.55
N ARG A 303 1.81 -17.75 17.69
CA ARG A 303 2.95 -16.86 17.97
C ARG A 303 4.05 -16.93 16.91
N HIS A 304 4.16 -18.04 16.21
CA HIS A 304 5.20 -18.25 15.19
C HIS A 304 4.83 -17.57 13.88
N VAL A 305 3.55 -17.59 13.51
CA VAL A 305 3.00 -16.85 12.38
C VAL A 305 3.12 -15.35 12.65
N ALA A 306 2.69 -14.91 13.84
CA ALA A 306 2.79 -13.51 14.26
C ALA A 306 4.23 -13.00 14.17
N LYS A 307 5.19 -13.71 14.80
CA LYS A 307 6.60 -13.31 14.79
C LYS A 307 7.18 -13.26 13.36
N TYR A 308 6.82 -14.23 12.50
CA TYR A 308 7.26 -14.26 11.10
C TYR A 308 6.81 -13.01 10.34
N LEU A 309 5.53 -12.62 10.46
CA LEU A 309 4.96 -11.46 9.78
C LEU A 309 5.53 -10.13 10.32
N ILE A 310 5.68 -10.02 11.64
CA ILE A 310 6.30 -8.86 12.29
C ILE A 310 7.73 -8.66 11.80
N GLN A 311 8.53 -9.73 11.84
CA GLN A 311 9.92 -9.69 11.37
C GLN A 311 10.01 -9.39 9.86
N ASN A 312 9.06 -9.84 9.07
CA ASN A 312 9.02 -9.58 7.64
C ASN A 312 8.92 -8.07 7.34
N SER A 313 8.05 -7.33 8.02
CA SER A 313 7.97 -5.88 7.81
C SER A 313 9.22 -5.14 8.26
N ILE A 314 9.79 -5.50 9.42
CA ILE A 314 11.04 -4.92 9.91
C ILE A 314 12.18 -5.21 8.92
N TRP A 315 12.22 -6.43 8.37
CA TRP A 315 13.21 -6.81 7.37
C TRP A 315 13.12 -5.94 6.10
N TRP A 316 11.91 -5.70 5.60
CA TRP A 316 11.73 -4.86 4.41
C TRP A 316 12.10 -3.40 4.67
N ILE A 317 11.73 -2.84 5.83
CA ILE A 317 12.11 -1.47 6.22
C ILE A 317 13.64 -1.36 6.27
N GLU A 318 14.31 -2.26 6.99
CA GLU A 318 15.76 -2.22 7.18
C GLU A 318 16.51 -2.49 5.87
N TYR A 319 16.02 -3.43 5.05
CA TYR A 319 16.64 -3.80 3.78
C TYR A 319 16.52 -2.71 2.72
N SER A 320 15.33 -2.21 2.50
CA SER A 320 15.04 -1.33 1.37
C SER A 320 15.01 0.16 1.72
N GLY A 321 14.71 0.52 2.97
CA GLY A 321 14.50 1.90 3.39
C GLY A 321 13.17 2.48 2.97
N VAL A 322 12.15 1.63 2.81
CA VAL A 322 10.78 2.07 2.54
C VAL A 322 10.26 2.96 3.66
N ASP A 323 9.54 4.04 3.31
CA ASP A 323 9.19 5.13 4.22
C ASP A 323 7.85 4.96 4.93
N GLY A 324 7.06 3.99 4.53
CA GLY A 324 5.77 3.71 5.13
C GLY A 324 5.18 2.39 4.68
N ILE A 325 4.14 1.95 5.38
CA ILE A 325 3.41 0.73 5.03
C ILE A 325 1.93 1.06 4.84
N ARG A 326 1.34 0.52 3.78
CA ARG A 326 -0.11 0.33 3.71
C ARG A 326 -0.39 -1.13 4.04
N GLN A 327 -1.21 -1.36 5.04
CA GLN A 327 -1.61 -2.70 5.44
C GLN A 327 -2.96 -3.07 4.86
N ASP A 328 -2.96 -4.06 4.01
CA ASP A 328 -4.13 -4.64 3.37
C ASP A 328 -5.09 -5.28 4.38
N THR A 329 -6.39 -5.20 4.09
CA THR A 329 -7.45 -5.90 4.86
C THR A 329 -7.28 -5.80 6.39
N TYR A 330 -6.90 -4.62 6.90
CA TYR A 330 -6.49 -4.40 8.30
C TYR A 330 -7.45 -5.00 9.36
N PRO A 331 -8.79 -4.86 9.25
CA PRO A 331 -9.73 -5.41 10.24
C PRO A 331 -9.91 -6.93 10.20
N TYR A 332 -9.33 -7.63 9.23
CA TYR A 332 -9.51 -9.08 9.08
C TYR A 332 -8.47 -9.89 9.87
N ALA A 333 -7.25 -9.35 10.00
CA ALA A 333 -6.21 -9.96 10.80
C ALA A 333 -6.51 -9.87 12.31
N ASP A 334 -5.84 -10.72 13.11
CA ASP A 334 -6.01 -10.72 14.56
C ASP A 334 -5.65 -9.37 15.17
N TYR A 335 -6.59 -8.81 15.95
CA TYR A 335 -6.47 -7.47 16.51
C TYR A 335 -5.23 -7.29 17.40
N ASP A 336 -4.99 -8.25 18.31
CA ASP A 336 -3.89 -8.14 19.27
C ASP A 336 -2.54 -8.26 18.57
N MET A 337 -2.43 -9.18 17.59
CA MET A 337 -1.23 -9.29 16.75
C MET A 337 -0.94 -8.00 15.96
N MET A 338 -1.98 -7.32 15.44
CA MET A 338 -1.80 -6.07 14.72
C MET A 338 -1.31 -4.94 15.62
N VAL A 339 -1.71 -4.94 16.90
CA VAL A 339 -1.18 -4.01 17.92
C VAL A 339 0.28 -4.33 18.20
N ASP A 340 0.61 -5.60 18.46
CA ASP A 340 1.98 -6.05 18.74
C ASP A 340 2.93 -5.73 17.55
N TRP A 341 2.44 -5.88 16.33
CA TRP A 341 3.18 -5.52 15.12
C TRP A 341 3.52 -4.04 15.06
N ILE A 342 2.54 -3.15 15.27
CA ILE A 342 2.78 -1.70 15.25
C ILE A 342 3.76 -1.32 16.37
N GLU A 343 3.60 -1.87 17.57
CA GLU A 343 4.52 -1.61 18.69
C GLU A 343 5.95 -2.08 18.36
N ALA A 344 6.10 -3.23 17.69
CA ALA A 344 7.42 -3.72 17.26
C ALA A 344 8.06 -2.82 16.21
N VAL A 345 7.27 -2.33 15.24
CA VAL A 345 7.78 -1.38 14.23
C VAL A 345 8.13 -0.04 14.86
N GLU A 346 7.26 0.52 15.73
CA GLU A 346 7.54 1.80 16.43
C GLU A 346 8.72 1.70 17.41
N MET A 347 9.00 0.52 17.96
CA MET A 347 10.18 0.29 18.79
C MET A 347 11.48 0.46 18.01
N GLU A 348 11.50 0.00 16.75
CA GLU A 348 12.65 0.12 15.86
C GLU A 348 12.70 1.47 15.13
N TYR A 349 11.52 2.05 14.80
CA TYR A 349 11.34 3.27 14.00
C TYR A 349 10.21 4.13 14.60
N PRO A 350 10.50 5.00 15.59
CA PRO A 350 9.48 5.64 16.45
C PRO A 350 8.43 6.47 15.72
N ASP A 351 8.78 7.11 14.61
CA ASP A 351 7.87 8.00 13.86
C ASP A 351 7.27 7.36 12.59
N TYR A 352 7.49 6.06 12.42
CA TYR A 352 7.03 5.35 11.24
C TYR A 352 5.51 5.41 11.07
N ASN A 353 5.04 5.63 9.85
CA ASN A 353 3.62 5.71 9.55
C ASN A 353 3.12 4.44 8.84
N ILE A 354 2.04 3.91 9.39
CA ILE A 354 1.31 2.78 8.84
C ILE A 354 -0.11 3.23 8.59
N VAL A 355 -0.59 3.07 7.35
CA VAL A 355 -2.00 3.27 7.01
C VAL A 355 -2.69 1.91 6.86
N GLY A 356 -3.75 1.70 7.64
CA GLY A 356 -4.54 0.46 7.60
C GLY A 356 -5.75 0.60 6.68
N GLU A 357 -5.93 -0.38 5.79
CA GLU A 357 -7.15 -0.45 5.00
C GLU A 357 -8.32 -0.96 5.85
N ALA A 358 -8.96 -0.07 6.57
CA ALA A 358 -10.21 -0.32 7.26
C ALA A 358 -11.38 0.15 6.39
N TRP A 359 -11.79 -0.68 5.43
CA TRP A 359 -12.86 -0.34 4.49
C TRP A 359 -14.23 -0.35 5.17
N LEU A 360 -14.62 0.80 5.68
CA LEU A 360 -15.90 1.04 6.33
C LEU A 360 -16.63 2.21 5.66
N ASN A 361 -17.94 2.06 5.47
CA ASN A 361 -18.77 3.04 4.74
C ASN A 361 -19.32 4.16 5.65
N ASN A 362 -18.68 4.38 6.80
CA ASN A 362 -19.07 5.42 7.75
C ASN A 362 -17.86 5.90 8.56
N THR A 363 -17.87 7.20 8.90
CA THR A 363 -16.78 7.86 9.63
C THR A 363 -16.51 7.26 11.00
N ILE A 364 -17.57 6.83 11.71
CA ILE A 364 -17.43 6.25 13.07
C ILE A 364 -16.63 4.95 13.00
N GLY A 365 -16.98 4.06 12.07
CA GLY A 365 -16.26 2.82 11.89
C GLY A 365 -14.80 3.04 11.49
N THR A 366 -14.53 3.99 10.59
CA THR A 366 -13.15 4.32 10.21
C THR A 366 -12.36 4.88 11.39
N ALA A 367 -12.92 5.83 12.15
CA ALA A 367 -12.29 6.43 13.32
C ALA A 367 -12.06 5.43 14.46
N PHE A 368 -12.85 4.35 14.54
CA PHE A 368 -12.64 3.27 15.53
C PHE A 368 -11.22 2.67 15.42
N TRP A 369 -10.69 2.58 14.20
CA TRP A 369 -9.38 1.96 13.96
C TRP A 369 -8.19 2.90 14.16
N GLN A 370 -8.41 4.21 14.26
CA GLN A 370 -7.29 5.13 14.51
C GLN A 370 -6.83 5.06 15.98
N ARG A 371 -5.53 5.18 16.23
CA ARG A 371 -4.96 5.22 17.59
C ARG A 371 -5.65 6.27 18.46
N ASN A 372 -5.82 5.95 19.74
CA ASN A 372 -6.47 6.82 20.72
C ASN A 372 -7.93 7.18 20.38
N SER A 373 -8.59 6.36 19.56
CA SER A 373 -10.00 6.57 19.21
C SER A 373 -10.87 6.63 20.47
N PRO A 374 -11.71 7.67 20.64
CA PRO A 374 -12.55 7.80 21.85
C PRO A 374 -13.67 6.77 21.90
N ILE A 375 -13.94 6.09 20.81
CA ILE A 375 -15.00 5.08 20.67
C ILE A 375 -14.46 3.65 20.70
N ASN A 376 -13.14 3.45 20.73
CA ASN A 376 -12.52 2.15 20.88
C ASN A 376 -11.96 2.00 22.30
N PRO A 377 -12.45 1.04 23.11
CA PRO A 377 -11.93 0.83 24.46
C PRO A 377 -10.49 0.34 24.48
N ASN A 378 -10.01 -0.24 23.37
CA ASN A 378 -8.65 -0.72 23.20
C ASN A 378 -7.93 0.16 22.17
N ASN A 379 -6.69 0.54 22.45
CA ASN A 379 -5.91 1.36 21.52
C ASN A 379 -5.31 0.48 20.43
N THR A 380 -5.71 0.70 19.16
CA THR A 380 -5.20 -0.03 18.00
C THR A 380 -3.73 0.30 17.69
N LYS A 381 -3.19 1.39 18.20
CA LYS A 381 -1.89 1.99 17.84
C LYS A 381 -1.80 2.45 16.38
N LEU A 382 -2.74 2.11 15.51
CA LEU A 382 -2.73 2.47 14.10
C LEU A 382 -2.79 3.98 13.90
N LYS A 383 -1.76 4.55 13.26
CA LYS A 383 -1.62 5.99 13.07
C LYS A 383 -2.57 6.51 12.00
N SER A 384 -2.60 5.88 10.83
CA SER A 384 -3.39 6.35 9.68
C SER A 384 -4.48 5.37 9.27
N VAL A 385 -5.62 5.92 8.85
CA VAL A 385 -6.80 5.17 8.36
C VAL A 385 -7.28 5.73 7.01
N MET A 386 -7.99 4.91 6.22
CA MET A 386 -8.47 5.29 4.88
C MET A 386 -9.94 5.70 4.90
N ASP A 387 -10.26 6.89 4.36
CA ASP A 387 -11.62 7.46 4.34
C ASP A 387 -12.43 6.98 3.12
N PHE A 388 -12.90 5.74 3.17
CA PHE A 388 -13.78 5.18 2.12
C PHE A 388 -15.13 5.88 2.01
N LYS A 389 -15.60 6.53 3.09
CA LYS A 389 -16.85 7.30 3.03
C LYS A 389 -16.69 8.55 2.18
N PHE A 390 -15.55 9.25 2.31
CA PHE A 390 -15.20 10.39 1.45
C PHE A 390 -15.18 9.96 -0.03
N MET A 391 -14.46 8.88 -0.36
CA MET A 391 -14.40 8.31 -1.69
C MET A 391 -15.80 8.00 -2.23
N GLY A 392 -16.65 7.33 -1.45
CA GLY A 392 -18.00 6.94 -1.86
C GLY A 392 -18.94 8.13 -2.14
N LEU A 393 -18.63 9.31 -1.61
CA LEU A 393 -19.40 10.54 -1.86
C LEU A 393 -18.85 11.38 -3.02
N SER A 394 -17.60 11.17 -3.41
CA SER A 394 -16.88 12.07 -4.34
C SER A 394 -17.58 12.24 -5.68
N HIS A 395 -18.04 11.15 -6.29
CA HIS A 395 -18.71 11.25 -7.60
C HIS A 395 -19.97 12.10 -7.51
N SER A 396 -20.89 11.83 -6.58
CA SER A 396 -22.13 12.60 -6.45
C SER A 396 -21.87 14.06 -6.03
N ALA A 397 -20.87 14.28 -5.17
CA ALA A 397 -20.54 15.62 -4.69
C ALA A 397 -20.13 16.58 -5.82
N PHE A 398 -19.33 16.12 -6.77
CA PHE A 398 -18.70 17.01 -7.75
C PHE A 398 -19.34 16.95 -9.14
N PHE A 399 -19.98 15.84 -9.51
CA PHE A 399 -20.57 15.68 -10.84
C PHE A 399 -22.08 15.90 -10.86
N GLU A 400 -22.77 15.80 -9.72
CA GLU A 400 -24.18 16.19 -9.64
C GLU A 400 -24.32 17.69 -9.35
N GLU A 401 -25.45 18.28 -9.76
CA GLU A 401 -25.75 19.68 -9.46
C GLU A 401 -26.05 19.84 -7.96
N THR A 402 -25.39 20.80 -7.33
CA THR A 402 -25.70 21.20 -5.97
C THR A 402 -26.92 22.13 -6.00
N GLY A 403 -28.04 21.62 -5.51
CA GLY A 403 -29.26 22.38 -5.39
C GLY A 403 -29.24 23.41 -4.25
N GLU A 404 -30.37 24.08 -4.02
CA GLU A 404 -30.49 25.05 -2.93
C GLU A 404 -30.54 24.37 -1.55
N TRP A 405 -31.09 23.16 -1.47
CA TRP A 405 -31.38 22.46 -0.20
C TRP A 405 -30.84 21.02 -0.14
N GLY A 406 -29.99 20.62 -1.05
CA GLY A 406 -29.40 19.27 -1.05
C GLY A 406 -28.81 18.87 -2.40
N GLY A 407 -28.22 17.68 -2.45
CA GLY A 407 -27.49 17.14 -3.59
C GLY A 407 -26.07 17.71 -3.72
N GLY A 408 -25.27 17.13 -4.59
CA GLY A 408 -23.90 17.57 -4.88
C GLY A 408 -23.06 17.77 -3.61
N LEU A 409 -22.47 18.95 -3.47
CA LEU A 409 -21.55 19.29 -2.36
C LEU A 409 -22.16 19.17 -0.96
N TYR A 410 -23.49 19.10 -0.79
CA TYR A 410 -24.06 18.93 0.55
C TYR A 410 -23.68 17.59 1.20
N GLY A 411 -23.57 16.52 0.41
CA GLY A 411 -23.19 15.21 0.94
C GLY A 411 -21.79 15.20 1.51
N ILE A 412 -20.84 15.84 0.83
CA ILE A 412 -19.47 15.90 1.30
C ILE A 412 -19.30 16.93 2.43
N PHE A 413 -20.06 18.05 2.40
CA PHE A 413 -20.12 18.98 3.53
C PHE A 413 -20.58 18.27 4.81
N ASP A 414 -21.68 17.50 4.74
CA ASP A 414 -22.20 16.75 5.89
C ASP A 414 -21.15 15.77 6.42
N HIS A 415 -20.47 15.04 5.52
CA HIS A 415 -19.37 14.14 5.89
C HIS A 415 -18.25 14.86 6.67
N MET A 416 -17.81 16.03 6.19
CA MET A 416 -16.75 16.80 6.85
C MET A 416 -17.14 17.27 8.26
N THR A 417 -18.43 17.38 8.57
CA THR A 417 -18.90 17.74 9.93
C THR A 417 -18.61 16.67 10.98
N TYR A 418 -18.26 15.44 10.55
CA TYR A 418 -17.90 14.34 11.44
C TYR A 418 -16.40 14.22 11.71
N ASP A 419 -15.57 15.07 11.12
CA ASP A 419 -14.10 15.01 11.28
C ASP A 419 -13.65 15.09 12.76
N PHE A 420 -14.48 15.67 13.62
CA PHE A 420 -14.21 15.75 15.06
C PHE A 420 -14.08 14.39 15.77
N ILE A 421 -14.55 13.30 15.13
CA ILE A 421 -14.48 11.95 15.70
C ILE A 421 -13.07 11.34 15.59
N TYR A 422 -12.29 11.79 14.61
CA TYR A 422 -10.92 11.33 14.43
C TYR A 422 -10.01 11.93 15.50
N PRO A 423 -9.23 11.13 16.23
CA PRO A 423 -8.21 11.65 17.16
C PRO A 423 -7.17 12.51 16.47
N ASP A 424 -6.84 12.17 15.22
CA ASP A 424 -5.86 12.86 14.39
C ASP A 424 -6.34 12.92 12.95
N ILE A 425 -6.90 14.07 12.56
CA ILE A 425 -7.44 14.28 11.22
C ILE A 425 -6.35 14.35 10.14
N TYR A 426 -5.12 14.73 10.51
CA TYR A 426 -4.00 14.83 9.57
C TYR A 426 -3.49 13.47 9.11
N ASN A 427 -3.73 12.43 9.89
CA ASN A 427 -3.46 11.04 9.59
C ASN A 427 -4.69 10.27 9.06
N VAL A 428 -5.59 10.97 8.35
CA VAL A 428 -6.67 10.35 7.58
C VAL A 428 -6.32 10.40 6.10
N LEU A 429 -6.13 9.23 5.48
CA LEU A 429 -5.87 9.11 4.04
C LEU A 429 -7.18 9.32 3.28
N ARG A 430 -7.27 10.40 2.52
CA ARG A 430 -8.42 10.74 1.67
C ARG A 430 -8.12 10.49 0.21
N PHE A 431 -9.08 9.96 -0.52
CA PHE A 431 -8.91 9.59 -1.92
C PHE A 431 -10.24 9.66 -2.68
N LEU A 432 -10.15 9.86 -3.99
CA LEU A 432 -11.31 9.96 -4.88
C LEU A 432 -11.65 8.61 -5.51
N ASP A 433 -10.64 7.80 -5.73
CA ASP A 433 -10.68 6.45 -6.29
C ASP A 433 -9.42 5.67 -5.93
N ASN A 434 -9.46 4.34 -6.12
CA ASN A 434 -8.31 3.47 -6.01
C ASN A 434 -8.48 2.22 -6.92
N HIS A 435 -7.57 1.26 -6.78
CA HIS A 435 -7.55 0.02 -7.58
C HIS A 435 -8.72 -0.95 -7.29
N ASP A 436 -9.54 -0.70 -6.26
CA ASP A 436 -10.67 -1.53 -5.84
C ASP A 436 -12.04 -0.86 -6.00
N THR A 437 -12.07 0.40 -6.41
CA THR A 437 -13.30 1.18 -6.55
C THR A 437 -13.52 1.63 -7.98
N ASP A 438 -14.71 2.13 -8.30
CA ASP A 438 -14.90 2.86 -9.56
C ASP A 438 -13.84 3.96 -9.67
N ARG A 439 -13.34 4.22 -10.89
CA ARG A 439 -12.58 5.45 -11.15
C ARG A 439 -13.45 6.67 -10.85
N LEU A 440 -12.83 7.79 -10.45
CA LEU A 440 -13.52 9.08 -10.30
C LEU A 440 -14.32 9.42 -11.56
N LEU A 441 -13.74 9.18 -12.72
CA LEU A 441 -14.38 9.28 -14.02
C LEU A 441 -14.84 7.90 -14.47
N LYS A 442 -16.14 7.72 -14.73
CA LYS A 442 -16.69 6.47 -15.28
C LYS A 442 -16.56 6.40 -16.80
N GLU A 443 -16.49 7.56 -17.46
CA GLU A 443 -16.31 7.74 -18.90
C GLU A 443 -15.37 8.93 -19.14
N PHE A 444 -14.77 9.01 -20.34
CA PHE A 444 -13.90 10.14 -20.70
C PHE A 444 -14.69 11.44 -20.67
N PRO A 445 -14.21 12.49 -19.98
CA PRO A 445 -14.99 13.69 -19.76
C PRO A 445 -14.99 14.61 -20.99
N THR A 446 -16.10 15.34 -21.19
CA THR A 446 -16.19 16.44 -22.16
C THR A 446 -16.00 17.82 -21.52
N ASP A 447 -15.99 17.87 -20.19
CA ASP A 447 -15.81 19.05 -19.35
C ASP A 447 -15.08 18.67 -18.05
N LEU A 448 -14.12 19.47 -17.66
CA LEU A 448 -13.26 19.24 -16.49
C LEU A 448 -13.78 19.86 -15.19
N SER A 449 -14.89 20.59 -15.21
CA SER A 449 -15.30 21.39 -14.05
C SER A 449 -15.53 20.57 -12.79
N GLY A 450 -16.24 19.44 -12.89
CA GLY A 450 -16.45 18.51 -11.77
C GLY A 450 -15.16 17.85 -11.31
N TRP A 451 -14.32 17.42 -12.25
CA TRP A 451 -13.02 16.84 -11.98
C TRP A 451 -12.08 17.84 -11.26
N LYS A 452 -12.04 19.10 -11.73
CA LYS A 452 -11.26 20.16 -11.08
C LYS A 452 -11.74 20.43 -9.66
N GLN A 453 -13.06 20.44 -9.43
CA GLN A 453 -13.62 20.57 -8.08
C GLN A 453 -13.19 19.43 -7.18
N ALA A 454 -13.26 18.18 -7.66
CA ALA A 454 -12.88 16.99 -6.89
C ALA A 454 -11.40 17.03 -6.51
N VAL A 455 -10.51 17.30 -7.47
CA VAL A 455 -9.06 17.38 -7.24
C VAL A 455 -8.71 18.53 -6.30
N THR A 456 -9.29 19.71 -6.50
CA THR A 456 -9.08 20.85 -5.60
C THR A 456 -9.50 20.52 -4.18
N PHE A 457 -10.67 19.91 -4.02
CA PHE A 457 -11.19 19.57 -2.70
C PHE A 457 -10.28 18.55 -2.01
N LEU A 458 -9.90 17.47 -2.70
CA LEU A 458 -8.96 16.46 -2.16
C LEU A 458 -7.66 17.10 -1.68
N LEU A 459 -7.06 17.97 -2.51
CA LEU A 459 -5.73 18.53 -2.24
C LEU A 459 -5.74 19.70 -1.24
N THR A 460 -6.91 20.19 -0.83
CA THR A 460 -7.03 21.29 0.14
C THR A 460 -7.67 20.90 1.46
N MET A 461 -8.27 19.70 1.58
CA MET A 461 -8.84 19.21 2.84
C MET A 461 -7.76 18.75 3.83
N PRO A 462 -8.06 18.74 5.15
CA PRO A 462 -7.21 18.09 6.14
C PRO A 462 -7.04 16.61 5.83
N GLY A 463 -5.87 16.05 6.16
CA GLY A 463 -5.51 14.65 5.92
C GLY A 463 -4.46 14.48 4.83
N THR A 464 -4.06 13.24 4.61
CA THR A 464 -3.09 12.86 3.58
C THR A 464 -3.85 12.50 2.30
N PRO A 465 -3.70 13.24 1.20
CA PRO A 465 -4.37 12.90 -0.06
C PRO A 465 -3.69 11.73 -0.77
N GLN A 466 -4.51 10.85 -1.38
CA GLN A 466 -4.06 9.80 -2.28
C GLN A 466 -4.68 10.00 -3.67
N ILE A 467 -3.85 9.92 -4.70
CA ILE A 467 -4.21 9.95 -6.11
C ILE A 467 -3.95 8.57 -6.71
N TYR A 468 -4.88 8.05 -7.48
CA TYR A 468 -4.70 6.81 -8.21
C TYR A 468 -4.08 7.10 -9.59
N TYR A 469 -3.08 6.30 -10.03
CA TYR A 469 -2.34 6.54 -11.28
C TYR A 469 -3.28 6.78 -12.46
N GLY A 470 -2.94 7.75 -13.28
CA GLY A 470 -3.72 8.12 -14.47
C GLY A 470 -4.93 9.01 -14.20
N THR A 471 -5.19 9.43 -12.95
CA THR A 471 -6.23 10.44 -12.66
C THR A 471 -5.92 11.75 -13.36
N GLU A 472 -4.65 12.16 -13.43
CA GLU A 472 -4.15 13.32 -14.16
C GLU A 472 -4.24 13.19 -15.69
N LEU A 473 -4.35 11.94 -16.17
CA LEU A 473 -4.52 11.59 -17.59
C LEU A 473 -5.98 11.36 -17.96
N LEU A 474 -6.91 11.58 -17.03
CA LEU A 474 -8.35 11.36 -17.18
C LEU A 474 -8.70 9.88 -17.47
N MET A 475 -7.89 8.96 -16.95
CA MET A 475 -8.22 7.54 -17.03
C MET A 475 -9.55 7.30 -16.32
N HIS A 476 -10.39 6.47 -16.94
CA HIS A 476 -11.76 6.24 -16.50
C HIS A 476 -12.06 4.75 -16.47
N GLY A 477 -13.06 4.35 -15.69
CA GLY A 477 -13.44 2.94 -15.59
C GLY A 477 -14.56 2.71 -14.58
N ASN A 478 -15.21 1.57 -14.73
CA ASN A 478 -16.34 1.17 -13.92
C ASN A 478 -16.18 -0.28 -13.43
N LYS A 479 -16.01 -0.45 -12.12
CA LYS A 479 -15.84 -1.78 -11.49
C LYS A 479 -16.99 -2.76 -11.77
N SER A 480 -18.20 -2.26 -12.04
CA SER A 480 -19.32 -3.12 -12.40
C SER A 480 -19.12 -3.88 -13.72
N ARG A 481 -18.17 -3.44 -14.57
CA ARG A 481 -17.79 -4.16 -15.80
C ARG A 481 -16.77 -5.25 -15.48
N SER A 482 -15.71 -4.93 -14.78
CA SER A 482 -14.69 -5.84 -14.23
C SER A 482 -13.67 -5.06 -13.40
N ASP A 483 -12.87 -5.74 -12.58
CA ASP A 483 -11.70 -5.12 -11.93
C ASP A 483 -10.69 -4.61 -12.95
N GLY A 484 -10.52 -5.31 -14.09
CA GLY A 484 -9.64 -4.86 -15.16
C GLY A 484 -10.05 -3.54 -15.82
N ASP A 485 -11.36 -3.20 -15.81
CA ASP A 485 -11.85 -1.93 -16.38
C ASP A 485 -11.41 -0.70 -15.57
N ILE A 486 -11.11 -0.87 -14.30
CA ILE A 486 -10.56 0.21 -13.44
C ILE A 486 -9.04 0.17 -13.33
N ARG A 487 -8.39 -0.87 -13.87
CA ARG A 487 -6.93 -1.16 -13.78
C ARG A 487 -6.29 -1.17 -15.16
N LEU A 488 -6.57 -0.13 -15.97
CA LEU A 488 -6.07 0.00 -17.34
C LEU A 488 -4.59 0.35 -17.38
N ASP A 489 -3.92 0.00 -18.49
CA ASP A 489 -2.55 0.43 -18.75
C ASP A 489 -2.46 1.93 -18.98
N VAL A 490 -1.35 2.54 -18.56
CA VAL A 490 -1.00 3.90 -19.00
C VAL A 490 -0.50 3.86 -20.45
N PRO A 491 -1.15 4.58 -21.38
CA PRO A 491 -0.70 4.58 -22.77
C PRO A 491 0.70 5.19 -22.92
N GLY A 492 1.62 4.44 -23.52
CA GLY A 492 3.02 4.81 -23.67
C GLY A 492 3.96 4.07 -22.71
N GLY A 493 3.41 3.27 -21.79
CA GLY A 493 4.21 2.47 -20.87
C GLY A 493 4.82 1.22 -21.50
N TRP A 494 4.44 0.82 -22.71
CA TRP A 494 4.97 -0.39 -23.34
C TRP A 494 5.68 -0.12 -24.66
N PRO A 495 6.73 -0.88 -24.98
CA PRO A 495 7.36 -0.83 -26.29
C PRO A 495 6.33 -1.05 -27.41
N GLY A 496 6.26 -0.12 -28.34
CA GLY A 496 5.34 -0.20 -29.50
C GLY A 496 3.98 0.48 -29.30
N ASP A 497 3.70 1.06 -28.16
CA ASP A 497 2.54 1.90 -27.96
C ASP A 497 2.56 3.09 -28.94
N LYS A 498 1.41 3.39 -29.54
CA LYS A 498 1.30 4.44 -30.56
C LYS A 498 1.30 5.85 -29.98
N VAL A 499 0.92 5.96 -28.72
CA VAL A 499 0.76 7.21 -27.98
C VAL A 499 1.55 7.07 -26.69
N ASN A 500 2.24 8.12 -26.27
CA ASN A 500 2.94 8.17 -24.99
C ASN A 500 2.38 9.31 -24.15
N GLN A 501 1.45 9.00 -23.22
CA GLN A 501 0.81 9.98 -22.35
C GLN A 501 1.70 10.46 -21.19
N PHE A 502 2.85 9.84 -20.98
CA PHE A 502 3.86 10.40 -20.08
C PHE A 502 4.48 11.69 -20.63
N THR A 503 4.31 11.96 -21.91
CA THR A 503 4.81 13.19 -22.55
C THR A 503 3.66 14.13 -22.93
N ARG A 504 3.94 15.45 -22.98
CA ARG A 504 2.97 16.46 -23.37
C ARG A 504 2.42 16.24 -24.79
N GLU A 505 3.28 15.80 -25.71
CA GLU A 505 2.94 15.55 -27.11
C GLU A 505 2.01 14.35 -27.30
N GLY A 506 2.05 13.38 -26.38
CA GLY A 506 1.20 12.19 -26.42
C GLY A 506 -0.16 12.40 -25.76
N ARG A 507 -0.35 13.48 -25.02
CA ARG A 507 -1.63 13.88 -24.41
C ARG A 507 -2.40 14.77 -25.38
N ASP A 508 -3.72 14.65 -25.40
CA ASP A 508 -4.57 15.61 -26.07
C ASP A 508 -4.72 16.93 -25.26
N ASP A 509 -5.45 17.91 -25.81
CA ASP A 509 -5.57 19.24 -25.18
C ASP A 509 -6.25 19.16 -23.81
N ILE A 510 -7.30 18.35 -23.65
CA ILE A 510 -8.02 18.23 -22.38
C ILE A 510 -7.20 17.45 -21.33
N GLN A 511 -6.44 16.46 -21.74
CA GLN A 511 -5.51 15.75 -20.87
C GLN A 511 -4.34 16.65 -20.43
N ASN A 512 -3.80 17.47 -21.32
CA ASN A 512 -2.79 18.46 -20.96
C ASN A 512 -3.34 19.51 -19.99
N GLU A 513 -4.59 19.95 -20.17
CA GLU A 513 -5.26 20.86 -19.23
C GLU A 513 -5.42 20.22 -17.85
N ALA A 514 -5.80 18.94 -17.78
CA ALA A 514 -5.95 18.21 -16.53
C ALA A 514 -4.60 18.04 -15.83
N PHE A 515 -3.58 17.59 -16.56
CA PHE A 515 -2.23 17.44 -16.04
C PHE A 515 -1.67 18.74 -15.50
N ASP A 516 -1.72 19.82 -16.29
CA ASP A 516 -1.22 21.16 -15.89
C ASP A 516 -1.96 21.67 -14.64
N PHE A 517 -3.28 21.47 -14.56
CA PHE A 517 -4.08 21.86 -13.40
C PHE A 517 -3.68 21.10 -12.14
N MET A 518 -3.56 19.78 -12.22
CA MET A 518 -3.15 18.94 -11.08
C MET A 518 -1.72 19.25 -10.66
N SER A 519 -0.79 19.32 -11.61
CA SER A 519 0.62 19.63 -11.34
C SER A 519 0.78 20.98 -10.64
N ASN A 520 0.08 22.02 -11.10
CA ASN A 520 0.10 23.33 -10.44
C ASN A 520 -0.37 23.24 -8.98
N LEU A 521 -1.45 22.50 -8.69
CA LEU A 521 -1.95 22.32 -7.32
C LEU A 521 -0.99 21.51 -6.45
N LEU A 522 -0.38 20.46 -6.99
CA LEU A 522 0.57 19.62 -6.26
C LEU A 522 1.84 20.41 -5.89
N HIS A 523 2.40 21.17 -6.84
CA HIS A 523 3.56 22.01 -6.57
C HIS A 523 3.22 23.16 -5.59
N TRP A 524 2.03 23.76 -5.68
CA TRP A 524 1.57 24.74 -4.72
C TRP A 524 1.37 24.17 -3.31
N ARG A 525 0.86 22.93 -3.21
CA ARG A 525 0.69 22.23 -1.93
C ARG A 525 2.03 21.90 -1.28
N ARG A 526 3.04 21.54 -2.08
CA ARG A 526 4.37 21.18 -1.57
C ARG A 526 4.98 22.34 -0.79
N GLY A 527 5.24 22.15 0.50
CA GLY A 527 5.75 23.18 1.40
C GLY A 527 4.74 24.23 1.83
N ASN A 528 3.45 24.03 1.57
CA ASN A 528 2.38 24.88 2.06
C ASN A 528 1.83 24.37 3.40
N ASP A 529 2.42 24.83 4.51
CA ASP A 529 2.03 24.45 5.87
C ASP A 529 0.56 24.72 6.18
N VAL A 530 -0.04 25.74 5.57
CA VAL A 530 -1.47 26.05 5.77
C VAL A 530 -2.34 24.91 5.29
N ILE A 531 -1.97 24.27 4.18
CA ILE A 531 -2.72 23.15 3.62
C ILE A 531 -2.33 21.84 4.31
N ALA A 532 -1.06 21.64 4.62
CA ALA A 532 -0.57 20.41 5.25
C ALA A 532 -1.09 20.27 6.69
N TYR A 533 -0.95 21.32 7.50
CA TYR A 533 -1.12 21.24 8.96
C TYR A 533 -2.11 22.26 9.52
N GLY A 534 -2.67 23.15 8.69
CA GLY A 534 -3.59 24.20 9.13
C GLY A 534 -4.93 23.63 9.59
N ASP A 535 -5.54 24.33 10.55
CA ASP A 535 -6.92 24.10 10.96
C ASP A 535 -7.90 24.39 9.82
N MET A 536 -9.14 23.94 9.98
CA MET A 536 -10.21 24.19 9.01
C MET A 536 -11.37 24.92 9.67
N LYS A 537 -11.88 25.93 8.97
CA LYS A 537 -13.18 26.54 9.21
C LYS A 537 -14.01 26.43 7.96
N HIS A 538 -15.27 25.99 8.06
CA HIS A 538 -16.14 25.93 6.90
C HIS A 538 -17.50 26.55 7.19
N TYR A 539 -18.17 26.97 6.14
CA TYR A 539 -19.47 27.62 6.19
C TYR A 539 -20.53 26.71 5.59
N TYR A 540 -21.69 26.63 6.24
CA TYR A 540 -22.84 25.92 5.68
C TYR A 540 -23.14 26.45 4.27
N LEU A 541 -23.43 25.55 3.32
CA LEU A 541 -23.65 25.93 1.93
C LEU A 541 -24.77 26.97 1.78
N GLN A 542 -24.56 27.92 0.91
CA GLN A 542 -25.56 28.93 0.54
C GLN A 542 -25.71 28.97 -0.98
N LYS A 543 -26.91 28.76 -1.48
CA LYS A 543 -27.23 28.75 -2.93
C LYS A 543 -26.33 27.76 -3.72
N GLY A 544 -25.95 26.62 -3.12
CA GLY A 544 -25.06 25.64 -3.76
C GLY A 544 -23.58 26.00 -3.74
N VAL A 545 -23.18 27.10 -3.06
CA VAL A 545 -21.77 27.45 -2.89
C VAL A 545 -21.25 26.94 -1.56
N TYR A 546 -20.15 26.21 -1.58
CA TYR A 546 -19.41 25.78 -0.41
C TYR A 546 -18.18 26.68 -0.24
N VAL A 547 -17.99 27.21 0.98
CA VAL A 547 -16.85 28.06 1.34
C VAL A 547 -16.18 27.48 2.56
N TYR A 548 -14.86 27.39 2.51
CA TYR A 548 -14.04 26.95 3.64
C TYR A 548 -12.68 27.64 3.65
N GLU A 549 -12.10 27.73 4.82
CA GLU A 549 -10.80 28.29 5.10
C GLU A 549 -9.90 27.21 5.70
N ARG A 550 -8.65 27.14 5.23
CA ARG A 550 -7.54 26.49 5.93
C ARG A 550 -6.68 27.58 6.52
N TYR A 551 -6.27 27.47 7.77
CA TYR A 551 -5.49 28.50 8.42
C TYR A 551 -4.51 27.96 9.45
N ILE A 552 -3.37 28.63 9.58
CA ILE A 552 -2.35 28.37 10.60
C ILE A 552 -1.73 29.71 11.01
N ASN A 553 -1.74 30.07 12.28
CA ASN A 553 -1.31 31.36 12.78
C ASN A 553 -2.02 32.54 12.07
N ASP A 554 -1.26 33.37 11.35
CA ASP A 554 -1.73 34.54 10.60
C ASP A 554 -1.87 34.29 9.10
N LYS A 555 -1.65 33.06 8.66
CA LYS A 555 -1.78 32.65 7.25
C LYS A 555 -3.06 31.91 7.02
N SER A 556 -3.73 32.18 5.91
CA SER A 556 -4.93 31.46 5.52
C SER A 556 -5.06 31.29 4.00
N VAL A 557 -5.75 30.23 3.63
CA VAL A 557 -6.21 29.93 2.27
C VAL A 557 -7.72 29.80 2.31
N LEU A 558 -8.43 30.62 1.55
CA LEU A 558 -9.89 30.62 1.51
C LEU A 558 -10.37 30.08 0.16
N VAL A 559 -11.17 29.02 0.18
CA VAL A 559 -11.68 28.37 -1.02
C VAL A 559 -13.17 28.60 -1.17
N PHE A 560 -13.58 29.07 -2.36
CA PHE A 560 -14.98 29.18 -2.79
C PHE A 560 -15.21 28.15 -3.89
N MET A 561 -16.28 27.37 -3.78
CA MET A 561 -16.64 26.33 -4.74
C MET A 561 -18.13 26.42 -5.07
N ASN A 562 -18.47 26.83 -6.30
CA ASN A 562 -19.84 26.84 -6.78
C ASN A 562 -20.22 25.46 -7.34
N GLY A 563 -21.01 24.68 -6.61
CA GLY A 563 -21.47 23.35 -7.05
C GLY A 563 -22.66 23.39 -8.00
N SER A 564 -23.24 24.57 -8.29
CA SER A 564 -24.38 24.68 -9.20
C SER A 564 -23.95 24.92 -10.66
N ASN A 565 -24.85 24.63 -11.58
CA ASN A 565 -24.66 24.86 -13.01
C ASN A 565 -25.08 26.28 -13.44
N LYS A 566 -25.14 27.23 -12.50
CA LYS A 566 -25.60 28.61 -12.73
C LYS A 566 -24.63 29.61 -12.08
N ASP A 567 -24.65 30.85 -12.58
CA ASP A 567 -24.08 31.98 -11.89
C ASP A 567 -24.73 32.16 -10.51
N VAL A 568 -23.94 32.34 -9.47
CA VAL A 568 -24.43 32.55 -8.10
C VAL A 568 -23.78 33.82 -7.54
N GLU A 569 -24.61 34.71 -7.00
CA GLU A 569 -24.14 35.87 -6.23
C GLU A 569 -24.33 35.61 -4.74
N ILE A 570 -23.22 35.68 -3.98
CA ILE A 570 -23.18 35.51 -2.53
C ILE A 570 -22.85 36.79 -1.81
N ASN A 571 -23.39 37.00 -0.59
CA ASN A 571 -23.03 38.09 0.28
C ASN A 571 -21.78 37.74 1.08
N LEU A 572 -20.74 38.58 1.00
CA LEU A 572 -19.45 38.35 1.64
C LEU A 572 -19.44 38.69 3.15
N ASP A 573 -20.39 39.48 3.66
CA ASP A 573 -20.52 39.76 5.10
C ASP A 573 -20.59 38.46 5.93
N ARG A 574 -21.18 37.40 5.34
CA ARG A 574 -21.29 36.10 5.95
C ARG A 574 -19.93 35.46 6.27
N TYR A 575 -18.92 35.77 5.49
CA TYR A 575 -17.57 35.20 5.56
C TYR A 575 -16.56 36.14 6.23
N SER A 576 -17.07 37.17 6.93
CA SER A 576 -16.24 38.20 7.59
C SER A 576 -15.22 37.64 8.58
N GLU A 577 -15.51 36.52 9.22
CA GLU A 577 -14.56 35.83 10.10
C GLU A 577 -13.29 35.33 9.37
N SER A 578 -13.39 34.97 8.10
CA SER A 578 -12.28 34.49 7.28
C SER A 578 -11.69 35.56 6.39
N ILE A 579 -12.52 36.48 5.90
CA ILE A 579 -12.07 37.60 5.05
C ILE A 579 -11.36 38.67 5.89
N MET A 580 -11.81 38.87 7.15
CA MET A 580 -11.31 39.90 8.06
C MET A 580 -11.28 41.29 7.40
N ASP A 581 -10.23 42.09 7.62
CA ASP A 581 -10.02 43.39 7.02
C ASP A 581 -9.23 43.35 5.70
N LYS A 582 -8.98 42.17 5.15
CA LYS A 582 -8.22 41.97 3.90
C LYS A 582 -9.13 42.29 2.71
N VAL A 583 -8.91 43.43 2.08
CA VAL A 583 -9.74 43.91 0.97
C VAL A 583 -9.36 43.35 -0.40
N GLU A 584 -8.18 42.74 -0.53
CA GLU A 584 -7.68 42.21 -1.78
C GLU A 584 -7.01 40.85 -1.50
N TRP A 585 -7.33 39.84 -2.32
CA TRP A 585 -6.77 38.50 -2.27
C TRP A 585 -6.20 38.12 -3.63
N ASN A 586 -5.22 37.23 -3.67
CA ASN A 586 -4.76 36.64 -4.92
C ASN A 586 -5.48 35.33 -5.15
N ASP A 587 -6.07 35.13 -6.31
CA ASP A 587 -6.57 33.81 -6.72
C ASP A 587 -5.41 32.99 -7.27
N PHE A 588 -5.06 31.93 -6.59
CA PHE A 588 -3.95 31.03 -6.96
C PHE A 588 -4.15 30.46 -8.38
N LEU A 589 -5.38 30.02 -8.72
CA LEU A 589 -5.64 29.35 -9.99
C LEU A 589 -5.45 30.26 -11.22
N THR A 590 -5.73 31.55 -11.10
CA THR A 590 -5.66 32.46 -12.23
C THR A 590 -4.56 33.52 -12.10
N GLY A 591 -3.95 33.65 -10.92
CA GLY A 591 -3.01 34.71 -10.58
C GLY A 591 -3.64 36.11 -10.51
N LYS A 592 -4.97 36.23 -10.54
CA LYS A 592 -5.69 37.50 -10.51
C LYS A 592 -5.90 37.98 -9.08
N LYS A 593 -5.92 39.30 -8.95
CA LYS A 593 -6.34 39.96 -7.72
C LYS A 593 -7.86 40.05 -7.66
N ILE A 594 -8.42 39.58 -6.56
CA ILE A 594 -9.84 39.57 -6.26
C ILE A 594 -10.09 40.63 -5.17
N SER A 595 -10.84 41.66 -5.52
CA SER A 595 -11.25 42.67 -4.54
C SER A 595 -12.50 42.23 -3.80
N MET A 596 -12.44 42.27 -2.47
CA MET A 596 -13.57 41.91 -1.60
C MET A 596 -14.50 43.09 -1.44
N GLY A 597 -15.66 43.03 -2.11
CA GLY A 597 -16.79 43.94 -1.93
C GLY A 597 -17.82 43.37 -0.95
N ASN A 598 -19.07 43.89 -1.07
CA ASN A 598 -20.17 43.33 -0.27
C ASN A 598 -20.70 42.02 -0.85
N THR A 599 -20.56 41.81 -2.15
CA THR A 599 -21.00 40.60 -2.85
C THR A 599 -19.90 40.10 -3.78
N MET A 600 -19.95 38.79 -4.06
CA MET A 600 -19.11 38.11 -5.05
C MET A 600 -19.98 37.28 -5.98
N LYS A 601 -19.70 37.34 -7.27
CA LYS A 601 -20.35 36.54 -8.30
C LYS A 601 -19.43 35.37 -8.69
N LEU A 602 -19.94 34.15 -8.65
CA LEU A 602 -19.25 32.93 -9.06
C LEU A 602 -19.95 32.35 -10.30
N ALA A 603 -19.18 32.04 -11.32
CA ALA A 603 -19.67 31.34 -12.51
C ALA A 603 -20.08 29.87 -12.20
N PRO A 604 -20.78 29.18 -13.12
CA PRO A 604 -21.11 27.77 -12.95
C PRO A 604 -19.86 26.94 -12.68
N LYS A 605 -19.91 26.09 -11.63
CA LYS A 605 -18.81 25.21 -11.25
C LYS A 605 -17.46 25.90 -10.96
N GLU A 606 -17.44 27.22 -10.79
CA GLU A 606 -16.22 28.00 -10.53
C GLU A 606 -15.61 27.64 -9.18
N ILE A 607 -14.28 27.64 -9.16
CA ILE A 607 -13.44 27.49 -7.97
C ILE A 607 -12.56 28.75 -7.86
N LEU A 608 -12.45 29.29 -6.65
CA LEU A 608 -11.43 30.27 -6.31
C LEU A 608 -10.60 29.74 -5.13
N ILE A 609 -9.29 29.85 -5.22
CA ILE A 609 -8.36 29.56 -4.12
C ILE A 609 -7.65 30.89 -3.81
N LEU A 610 -8.03 31.49 -2.72
CA LEU A 610 -7.61 32.86 -2.35
C LEU A 610 -6.56 32.82 -1.22
N GLU A 611 -5.43 33.49 -1.43
CA GLU A 611 -4.30 33.61 -0.49
C GLU A 611 -3.77 35.03 -0.32
#